data_3be1ce09b94918bc574a45af1855780a
#
_entry.id   3be1ce09b94918bc574a45af1855780a
#
_cell.length_a   1.000
_cell.length_b   1.000
_cell.length_c   1.000
_cell.angle_alpha   90.00
_cell.angle_beta   90.00
_cell.angle_gamma   90.00
#
_symmetry.space_group_name_H-M   'P 1'
#
loop_
_entity.id
_entity.type
_entity.pdbx_description
1 polymer ?
#
loop_
_entity_poly.entity_id
_entity_poly.type
_entity_poly.pdbx_seq_one_letter_code
_entity_poly.pdbx_strand_id
1 'polypeptide(L)'
;MTKPLMKTMPADQPRPMTMVESDWLARAVLTLAADGPDAFMISCLLGSNQAADLCRNLIELKAPNHSDGDGPHDAARARLDERFLKGTARWGRQTSPEDLTRFHKISDSWRRRLTPLLAMDTDQVRTMMTGGGRFWVMTPGDPCWPGQVGDLARRSDWAPPLCLWGQGNPEALICCDRPLAVVGSRTCDEYGRSTAHQIAIQAAGKGHLVVSGGAMGTDAAAHWGALAAGGGRTVAVFAGGLLHMGPKRNSRLFENIEADGGALISELPPGTIPEARRFLLRNRIIAALASDIVVAQARHRSGALNTANWGVELGRRVLAAPGRIDQPENTGCNRLIHEGKAELLLSATDIQDICHTAHAPIHPDKSVQQGTGVSAKPTEDHENHRASRQPTQRIPPLDSDHPIQTIHGSQLPSTTFKQSRTDRDRLSARSKGKKDSSTPPSNPAMDHEWEKAGDERLTKAETTVLVAIRNCQRQNGPPMTGQLRVLLANQGHELSVRKLMQLLGSLEIRGLVSLQDGCVVAEDPKT
;
A
#
# COMPACT_ATOMS: atom_id res chain seq x y z
N MET A 1 -3.03 19.91 68.02
CA MET A 1 -2.65 18.94 66.95
C MET A 1 -3.49 19.27 65.72
N THR A 2 -2.96 20.09 64.86
CA THR A 2 -3.60 20.58 63.62
C THR A 2 -3.24 19.59 62.48
N LYS A 3 -4.27 19.02 61.84
CA LYS A 3 -4.12 18.16 60.63
C LYS A 3 -3.65 19.05 59.48
N PRO A 4 -2.70 18.60 58.65
CA PRO A 4 -2.31 19.33 57.44
C PRO A 4 -3.41 19.22 56.39
N LEU A 5 -3.82 20.39 55.86
CA LEU A 5 -4.68 20.49 54.67
C LEU A 5 -3.96 19.80 53.48
N MET A 6 -4.56 18.73 52.94
CA MET A 6 -4.23 18.23 51.61
C MET A 6 -4.56 19.34 50.59
N LYS A 7 -3.53 19.92 49.98
CA LYS A 7 -3.67 20.72 48.78
C LYS A 7 -4.28 19.83 47.69
N THR A 8 -5.53 20.08 47.36
CA THR A 8 -6.16 19.61 46.15
C THR A 8 -5.38 20.16 44.96
N MET A 9 -4.75 19.29 44.17
CA MET A 9 -4.15 19.68 42.91
C MET A 9 -5.25 20.22 41.99
N PRO A 10 -5.01 21.31 41.24
CA PRO A 10 -5.99 21.82 40.30
C PRO A 10 -6.26 20.77 39.21
N ALA A 11 -7.55 20.56 38.93
CA ALA A 11 -8.02 19.73 37.88
C ALA A 11 -7.45 20.18 36.52
N ASP A 12 -6.84 19.23 35.84
CA ASP A 12 -6.66 19.11 34.40
C ASP A 12 -6.49 20.42 33.59
N GLN A 13 -5.29 21.00 33.64
CA GLN A 13 -4.86 21.83 32.52
C GLN A 13 -4.55 20.92 31.32
N PRO A 14 -5.04 21.23 30.11
CA PRO A 14 -4.76 20.43 28.93
C PRO A 14 -3.24 20.33 28.73
N ARG A 15 -2.75 19.08 28.65
CA ARG A 15 -1.32 18.84 28.50
C ARG A 15 -0.92 19.17 27.06
N PRO A 16 0.07 20.02 26.83
CA PRO A 16 0.52 20.35 25.49
C PRO A 16 0.99 19.06 24.75
N MET A 17 0.86 19.02 23.43
CA MET A 17 1.25 17.88 22.58
C MET A 17 2.70 17.40 22.81
N THR A 18 3.56 18.26 23.39
CA THR A 18 4.94 17.90 23.76
C THR A 18 5.03 16.74 24.76
N MET A 19 3.91 16.35 25.40
CA MET A 19 3.83 15.26 26.38
C MET A 19 3.16 13.99 25.83
N VAL A 20 3.38 13.63 24.55
CA VAL A 20 2.93 12.34 24.01
C VAL A 20 3.78 11.21 24.65
N GLU A 21 3.20 10.56 25.66
CA GLU A 21 3.87 9.48 26.41
C GLU A 21 3.54 8.08 25.86
N SER A 22 2.35 7.90 25.27
CA SER A 22 1.93 6.60 24.74
C SER A 22 2.58 6.30 23.39
N ASP A 23 3.15 5.08 23.24
CA ASP A 23 3.83 4.65 22.02
C ASP A 23 2.91 4.67 20.79
N TRP A 24 1.66 4.20 20.92
CA TRP A 24 0.73 4.19 19.81
C TRP A 24 0.41 5.60 19.29
N LEU A 25 0.23 6.60 20.19
CA LEU A 25 -0.06 7.97 19.79
C LEU A 25 1.17 8.61 19.14
N ALA A 26 2.35 8.35 19.68
CA ALA A 26 3.61 8.80 19.08
C ALA A 26 3.78 8.24 17.66
N ARG A 27 3.56 6.93 17.46
CA ARG A 27 3.63 6.30 16.13
C ARG A 27 2.58 6.85 15.16
N ALA A 28 1.36 7.11 15.64
CA ALA A 28 0.31 7.74 14.84
C ALA A 28 0.72 9.15 14.37
N VAL A 29 1.29 9.97 15.27
CA VAL A 29 1.82 11.31 14.96
C VAL A 29 3.01 11.22 13.98
N LEU A 30 3.92 10.29 14.19
CA LEU A 30 5.05 10.05 13.27
C LEU A 30 4.61 9.58 11.89
N THR A 31 3.54 8.78 11.80
CA THR A 31 2.94 8.38 10.52
C THR A 31 2.37 9.58 9.77
N LEU A 32 1.70 10.49 10.47
CA LEU A 32 1.23 11.75 9.88
C LEU A 32 2.43 12.59 9.38
N ALA A 33 3.50 12.68 10.17
CA ALA A 33 4.71 13.39 9.78
C ALA A 33 5.36 12.79 8.53
N ALA A 34 5.46 11.46 8.45
CA ALA A 34 6.05 10.74 7.32
C ALA A 34 5.20 10.85 6.04
N ASP A 35 3.87 10.90 6.16
CA ASP A 35 2.91 10.93 5.03
C ASP A 35 2.99 9.69 4.12
N GLY A 36 3.24 8.54 4.72
CA GLY A 36 3.35 7.23 4.06
C GLY A 36 4.59 6.44 4.50
N PRO A 37 4.94 5.36 3.79
CA PRO A 37 6.12 4.57 4.12
C PRO A 37 7.40 5.40 3.98
N ASP A 38 8.22 5.40 5.02
CA ASP A 38 9.43 6.22 5.09
C ASP A 38 10.57 5.46 5.79
N ALA A 39 11.59 5.08 5.01
CA ALA A 39 12.73 4.34 5.49
C ALA A 39 13.61 5.16 6.47
N PHE A 40 13.68 6.49 6.31
CA PHE A 40 14.39 7.36 7.23
C PHE A 40 13.70 7.41 8.59
N MET A 41 12.36 7.44 8.60
CA MET A 41 11.57 7.40 9.83
C MET A 41 11.78 6.07 10.57
N ILE A 42 11.77 4.94 9.86
CA ILE A 42 12.09 3.62 10.45
C ILE A 42 13.50 3.60 11.02
N SER A 43 14.50 4.13 10.29
CA SER A 43 15.88 4.24 10.80
C SER A 43 15.91 5.03 12.11
N CYS A 44 15.26 6.18 12.19
CA CYS A 44 15.19 6.96 13.43
C CYS A 44 14.52 6.19 14.58
N LEU A 45 13.45 5.44 14.31
CA LEU A 45 12.79 4.61 15.31
C LEU A 45 13.69 3.47 15.81
N LEU A 46 14.41 2.81 14.92
CA LEU A 46 15.38 1.79 15.29
C LEU A 46 16.56 2.36 16.10
N GLY A 47 16.90 3.63 15.88
CA GLY A 47 17.92 4.35 16.65
C GLY A 47 17.43 4.93 17.97
N SER A 48 16.11 4.94 18.18
CA SER A 48 15.45 5.46 19.39
C SER A 48 15.10 4.32 20.34
N ASN A 49 14.96 4.64 21.63
CA ASN A 49 14.44 3.68 22.59
C ASN A 49 12.91 3.62 22.55
N GLN A 50 12.26 4.78 22.29
CA GLN A 50 10.80 4.91 22.25
C GLN A 50 10.38 5.85 21.13
N ALA A 51 9.21 5.61 20.54
CA ALA A 51 8.64 6.50 19.51
C ALA A 51 8.31 7.90 20.07
N ALA A 52 7.91 7.99 21.34
CA ALA A 52 7.63 9.23 22.03
C ALA A 52 8.87 10.17 22.07
N ASP A 53 10.06 9.61 22.26
CA ASP A 53 11.29 10.40 22.27
C ASP A 53 11.63 10.97 20.89
N LEU A 54 11.38 10.20 19.82
CA LEU A 54 11.56 10.69 18.46
C LEU A 54 10.55 11.80 18.13
N CYS A 55 9.28 11.61 18.54
CA CYS A 55 8.23 12.61 18.37
C CYS A 55 8.61 13.92 19.06
N ARG A 56 9.04 13.86 20.33
CA ARG A 56 9.51 15.02 21.11
C ARG A 56 10.69 15.71 20.41
N ASN A 57 11.67 14.95 19.97
CA ASN A 57 12.85 15.49 19.28
C ASN A 57 12.49 16.23 17.99
N LEU A 58 11.52 15.73 17.22
CA LEU A 58 11.01 16.39 16.00
C LEU A 58 10.24 17.68 16.32
N ILE A 59 9.53 17.73 17.44
CA ILE A 59 8.82 18.93 17.91
C ILE A 59 9.81 20.00 18.34
N GLU A 60 10.89 19.63 19.02
CA GLU A 60 11.95 20.53 19.47
C GLU A 60 12.78 21.11 18.31
N LEU A 61 12.77 20.45 17.16
CA LEU A 61 13.48 20.92 15.96
C LEU A 61 12.87 22.24 15.46
N LYS A 62 13.56 23.35 15.67
CA LYS A 62 13.10 24.67 15.24
C LYS A 62 13.20 24.83 13.70
N ALA A 63 12.47 25.81 13.15
CA ALA A 63 12.66 26.19 11.75
C ALA A 63 14.07 26.77 11.58
N PRO A 64 14.76 26.50 10.45
CA PRO A 64 16.04 27.11 10.19
C PRO A 64 15.88 28.63 10.05
N ASN A 65 16.20 29.37 11.10
CA ASN A 65 16.32 30.80 11.04
C ASN A 65 17.77 31.11 10.62
N HIS A 66 17.94 31.92 9.59
CA HIS A 66 19.24 32.24 8.97
C HIS A 66 20.24 33.03 9.85
N SER A 67 20.02 33.17 11.16
CA SER A 67 20.80 34.10 11.98
C SER A 67 21.38 33.56 13.29
N ASP A 68 21.08 32.34 13.73
CA ASP A 68 21.55 31.87 15.04
C ASP A 68 22.54 30.70 14.89
N GLY A 69 23.83 31.00 14.98
CA GLY A 69 24.87 30.02 15.30
C GLY A 69 24.74 29.58 16.76
N ASP A 70 25.02 28.31 17.03
CA ASP A 70 25.16 27.66 18.35
C ASP A 70 23.96 27.78 19.33
N GLY A 71 22.79 27.28 18.94
CA GLY A 71 21.60 27.26 19.80
C GLY A 71 20.98 25.88 20.05
N PRO A 72 19.89 25.79 20.84
CA PRO A 72 19.15 24.55 21.12
C PRO A 72 18.67 23.79 19.85
N HIS A 73 18.61 24.46 18.69
CA HIS A 73 18.31 23.87 17.38
C HIS A 73 19.35 22.82 16.99
N ASP A 74 20.64 23.12 17.19
CA ASP A 74 21.73 22.22 16.79
C ASP A 74 21.75 20.98 17.67
N ALA A 75 21.38 21.10 18.96
CA ALA A 75 21.26 19.94 19.83
C ALA A 75 20.13 18.98 19.43
N ALA A 76 18.96 19.51 19.01
CA ALA A 76 17.85 18.66 18.52
C ALA A 76 18.20 18.01 17.19
N ARG A 77 18.87 18.71 16.29
CA ARG A 77 19.37 18.19 15.02
C ARG A 77 20.42 17.10 15.26
N ALA A 78 21.40 17.35 16.10
CA ALA A 78 22.43 16.37 16.44
C ALA A 78 21.86 15.08 17.04
N ARG A 79 20.83 15.18 17.92
CA ARG A 79 20.12 14.00 18.44
C ARG A 79 19.38 13.23 17.35
N LEU A 80 18.78 13.92 16.35
CA LEU A 80 18.13 13.25 15.20
C LEU A 80 19.15 12.56 14.32
N ASP A 81 20.28 13.19 14.04
CA ASP A 81 21.36 12.62 13.23
C ASP A 81 21.94 11.37 13.90
N GLU A 82 22.19 11.43 15.22
CA GLU A 82 22.63 10.28 16.00
C GLU A 82 21.63 9.12 15.91
N ARG A 83 20.33 9.40 16.09
CA ARG A 83 19.27 8.39 16.00
C ARG A 83 19.21 7.78 14.60
N PHE A 84 19.28 8.60 13.56
CA PHE A 84 19.29 8.15 12.17
C PHE A 84 20.49 7.24 11.88
N LEU A 85 21.70 7.67 12.22
CA LEU A 85 22.93 6.91 12.00
C LEU A 85 22.93 5.59 12.78
N LYS A 86 22.59 5.64 14.07
CA LYS A 86 22.49 4.46 14.92
C LYS A 86 21.45 3.46 14.43
N GLY A 87 20.29 3.96 14.01
CA GLY A 87 19.22 3.11 13.50
C GLY A 87 19.52 2.52 12.13
N THR A 88 20.16 3.27 11.24
CA THR A 88 20.61 2.78 9.94
C THR A 88 21.62 1.66 10.11
N ALA A 89 22.59 1.83 11.03
CA ALA A 89 23.56 0.78 11.37
C ALA A 89 22.87 -0.46 11.98
N ARG A 90 21.90 -0.29 12.89
CA ARG A 90 21.10 -1.40 13.45
C ARG A 90 20.28 -2.15 12.38
N TRP A 91 19.86 -1.43 11.33
CA TRP A 91 19.17 -2.03 10.19
C TRP A 91 20.13 -2.76 9.22
N GLY A 92 21.43 -2.76 9.51
CA GLY A 92 22.47 -3.38 8.68
C GLY A 92 22.74 -2.60 7.39
N ARG A 93 22.54 -1.27 7.40
CA ARG A 93 22.71 -0.40 6.23
C ARG A 93 23.89 0.55 6.45
N GLN A 94 24.50 0.96 5.34
CA GLN A 94 25.53 2.00 5.34
C GLN A 94 24.87 3.35 5.01
N THR A 95 25.43 4.42 5.55
CA THR A 95 24.98 5.79 5.35
C THR A 95 26.07 6.57 4.63
N SER A 96 25.70 7.26 3.54
CA SER A 96 26.59 8.22 2.84
C SER A 96 26.35 9.66 3.35
N PRO A 97 27.28 10.60 3.08
CA PRO A 97 27.06 12.03 3.35
C PRO A 97 25.83 12.60 2.63
N GLU A 98 25.53 12.11 1.42
CA GLU A 98 24.34 12.47 0.67
C GLU A 98 23.05 12.01 1.36
N ASP A 99 23.06 10.83 2.01
CA ASP A 99 21.92 10.34 2.76
C ASP A 99 21.62 11.22 3.97
N LEU A 100 22.64 11.72 4.65
CA LEU A 100 22.46 12.67 5.76
C LEU A 100 21.87 14.00 5.27
N THR A 101 22.33 14.50 4.12
CA THR A 101 21.76 15.70 3.50
C THR A 101 20.30 15.50 3.11
N ARG A 102 19.95 14.33 2.55
CA ARG A 102 18.56 13.97 2.23
C ARG A 102 17.72 13.84 3.50
N PHE A 103 18.27 13.22 4.54
CA PHE A 103 17.62 13.08 5.83
C PHE A 103 17.26 14.43 6.45
N HIS A 104 18.15 15.44 6.41
CA HIS A 104 17.84 16.76 6.89
C HIS A 104 16.63 17.38 6.15
N LYS A 105 16.60 17.32 4.82
CA LYS A 105 15.45 17.82 4.02
C LYS A 105 14.14 17.11 4.36
N ILE A 106 14.21 15.79 4.57
CA ILE A 106 13.05 14.97 4.89
C ILE A 106 12.55 15.27 6.31
N SER A 107 13.44 15.34 7.30
CA SER A 107 13.08 15.65 8.70
C SER A 107 12.50 17.05 8.86
N ASP A 108 12.97 18.04 8.08
CA ASP A 108 12.34 19.36 8.02
C ASP A 108 10.93 19.30 7.42
N SER A 109 10.69 18.40 6.48
CA SER A 109 9.36 18.15 5.95
C SER A 109 8.44 17.49 6.97
N TRP A 110 8.93 16.53 7.76
CA TRP A 110 8.18 15.93 8.87
C TRP A 110 7.76 16.99 9.88
N ARG A 111 8.69 17.83 10.30
CA ARG A 111 8.41 18.92 11.24
C ARG A 111 7.32 19.87 10.72
N ARG A 112 7.41 20.28 9.45
CA ARG A 112 6.38 21.16 8.85
C ARG A 112 4.99 20.53 8.90
N ARG A 113 4.87 19.20 8.71
CA ARG A 113 3.58 18.51 8.81
C ARG A 113 3.08 18.41 10.25
N LEU A 114 3.97 18.43 11.25
CA LEU A 114 3.60 18.43 12.65
C LEU A 114 3.18 19.83 13.16
N THR A 115 3.54 20.90 12.47
CA THR A 115 3.26 22.28 12.92
C THR A 115 1.78 22.51 13.29
N PRO A 116 0.77 22.03 12.54
CA PRO A 116 -0.63 22.21 12.94
C PRO A 116 -1.00 21.55 14.27
N LEU A 117 -0.33 20.45 14.63
CA LEU A 117 -0.59 19.73 15.86
C LEU A 117 -0.04 20.44 17.10
N LEU A 118 0.95 21.32 16.93
CA LEU A 118 1.58 22.03 18.06
C LEU A 118 0.61 22.99 18.78
N ALA A 119 -0.48 23.39 18.11
CA ALA A 119 -1.54 24.21 18.69
C ALA A 119 -2.61 23.39 19.43
N MET A 120 -2.51 22.04 19.39
CA MET A 120 -3.46 21.12 19.97
C MET A 120 -2.92 20.55 21.29
N ASP A 121 -3.81 20.22 22.21
CA ASP A 121 -3.48 19.41 23.37
C ASP A 121 -3.46 17.90 23.01
N THR A 122 -2.94 17.09 23.93
CA THR A 122 -2.80 15.64 23.72
C THR A 122 -4.14 14.94 23.49
N ASP A 123 -5.22 15.38 24.12
CA ASP A 123 -6.54 14.75 23.96
C ASP A 123 -7.20 15.14 22.65
N GLN A 124 -6.98 16.36 22.17
CA GLN A 124 -7.39 16.79 20.83
C GLN A 124 -6.67 15.97 19.76
N VAL A 125 -5.34 15.78 19.90
CA VAL A 125 -4.57 14.92 18.98
C VAL A 125 -5.06 13.47 19.04
N ARG A 126 -5.31 12.93 20.23
CA ARG A 126 -5.88 11.59 20.42
C ARG A 126 -7.23 11.47 19.74
N THR A 127 -8.13 12.40 19.94
CA THR A 127 -9.46 12.44 19.33
C THR A 127 -9.36 12.46 17.81
N MET A 128 -8.46 13.28 17.26
CA MET A 128 -8.20 13.34 15.83
C MET A 128 -7.66 12.00 15.29
N MET A 129 -6.69 11.38 15.98
CA MET A 129 -6.07 10.12 15.54
C MET A 129 -7.01 8.92 15.65
N THR A 130 -7.97 8.96 16.59
CA THR A 130 -8.96 7.88 16.75
C THR A 130 -10.29 8.17 16.07
N GLY A 131 -10.45 9.32 15.40
CA GLY A 131 -11.74 9.74 14.85
C GLY A 131 -12.84 9.83 15.92
N GLY A 132 -12.51 10.37 17.10
CA GLY A 132 -13.41 10.43 18.24
C GLY A 132 -13.65 9.09 18.92
N GLY A 133 -12.73 8.16 18.85
CA GLY A 133 -12.84 6.81 19.41
C GLY A 133 -13.46 5.78 18.44
N ARG A 134 -13.77 6.17 17.21
CA ARG A 134 -14.34 5.30 16.18
C ARG A 134 -13.33 4.25 15.68
N PHE A 135 -12.06 4.63 15.62
CA PHE A 135 -11.00 3.78 15.08
C PHE A 135 -10.03 3.34 16.18
N TRP A 136 -9.69 2.06 16.18
CA TRP A 136 -8.55 1.59 16.94
C TRP A 136 -7.24 1.89 16.20
N VAL A 137 -6.16 2.00 16.95
CA VAL A 137 -4.80 2.15 16.43
C VAL A 137 -3.97 1.03 17.00
N MET A 138 -3.33 0.27 16.14
CA MET A 138 -2.51 -0.89 16.47
C MET A 138 -1.07 -0.64 16.07
N THR A 139 -0.13 -1.08 16.90
CA THR A 139 1.32 -0.88 16.74
C THR A 139 2.08 -2.22 16.78
N PRO A 140 3.32 -2.28 16.28
CA PRO A 140 4.18 -3.43 16.49
C PRO A 140 4.33 -3.74 17.98
N GLY A 141 3.96 -4.91 18.41
CA GLY A 141 3.93 -5.33 19.82
C GLY A 141 2.53 -5.49 20.41
N ASP A 142 1.50 -4.95 19.77
CA ASP A 142 0.12 -5.27 20.14
C ASP A 142 -0.22 -6.73 19.82
N PRO A 143 -1.03 -7.41 20.66
CA PRO A 143 -1.33 -8.84 20.48
C PRO A 143 -1.93 -9.21 19.11
N CYS A 144 -2.69 -8.30 18.50
CA CYS A 144 -3.32 -8.52 17.20
C CYS A 144 -2.48 -7.95 16.02
N TRP A 145 -1.24 -7.51 16.27
CA TRP A 145 -0.38 -7.02 15.20
C TRP A 145 -0.01 -8.13 14.21
N PRO A 146 -0.29 -7.96 12.90
CA PRO A 146 0.07 -8.97 11.90
C PRO A 146 1.59 -8.93 11.63
N GLY A 147 2.35 -9.81 12.28
CA GLY A 147 3.81 -9.81 12.25
C GLY A 147 4.42 -9.86 10.85
N GLN A 148 3.70 -10.48 9.89
CA GLN A 148 4.15 -10.60 8.49
C GLN A 148 4.29 -9.27 7.75
N VAL A 149 3.68 -8.17 8.20
CA VAL A 149 3.94 -6.84 7.60
C VAL A 149 5.37 -6.35 7.86
N GLY A 150 6.07 -6.94 8.84
CA GLY A 150 7.48 -6.70 9.08
C GLY A 150 8.39 -7.10 7.91
N ASP A 151 7.95 -8.02 7.06
CA ASP A 151 8.70 -8.43 5.86
C ASP A 151 8.96 -7.27 4.88
N LEU A 152 8.17 -6.21 4.96
CA LEU A 152 8.41 -4.98 4.21
C LEU A 152 9.73 -4.29 4.55
N ALA A 153 10.37 -4.64 5.68
CA ALA A 153 11.69 -4.12 6.05
C ALA A 153 12.86 -4.82 5.35
N ARG A 154 12.62 -5.91 4.60
CA ARG A 154 13.68 -6.70 3.94
C ARG A 154 14.44 -5.89 2.88
N ARG A 155 13.79 -4.94 2.21
CA ARG A 155 14.43 -4.04 1.25
C ARG A 155 14.74 -2.68 1.84
N SER A 156 15.84 -2.08 1.33
CA SER A 156 16.37 -0.82 1.86
C SER A 156 15.50 0.41 1.58
N ASP A 157 14.75 0.38 0.51
CA ASP A 157 13.88 1.46 0.05
C ASP A 157 12.43 1.32 0.56
N TRP A 158 12.14 0.26 1.30
CA TRP A 158 10.80 -0.04 1.83
C TRP A 158 10.74 0.17 3.33
N ALA A 159 9.55 0.48 3.80
CA ALA A 159 9.28 0.66 5.22
C ALA A 159 7.99 -0.08 5.61
N PRO A 160 8.00 -0.86 6.69
CA PRO A 160 6.77 -1.37 7.29
C PRO A 160 5.95 -0.20 7.85
N PRO A 161 4.61 -0.38 8.05
CA PRO A 161 3.79 0.61 8.72
C PRO A 161 4.26 0.81 10.17
N LEU A 162 4.22 2.05 10.64
CA LEU A 162 4.53 2.39 12.04
C LEU A 162 3.39 1.99 12.97
N CYS A 163 2.16 2.07 12.46
CA CYS A 163 0.92 1.65 13.08
C CYS A 163 -0.12 1.39 11.98
N LEU A 164 -1.22 0.75 12.36
CA LEU A 164 -2.39 0.54 11.52
C LEU A 164 -3.62 1.11 12.22
N TRP A 165 -4.43 1.85 11.48
CA TRP A 165 -5.78 2.23 11.89
C TRP A 165 -6.76 1.18 11.44
N GLY A 166 -7.79 0.93 12.26
CA GLY A 166 -8.82 0.01 11.85
C GLY A 166 -10.18 0.28 12.50
N GLN A 167 -11.18 -0.30 11.87
CA GLN A 167 -12.56 -0.37 12.33
C GLN A 167 -13.01 -1.83 12.20
N GLY A 168 -13.89 -2.29 13.11
CA GLY A 168 -14.28 -3.70 13.20
C GLY A 168 -13.35 -4.49 14.13
N ASN A 169 -13.23 -5.79 13.90
CA ASN A 169 -12.53 -6.70 14.82
C ASN A 169 -11.01 -6.76 14.54
N PRO A 170 -10.15 -6.29 15.45
CA PRO A 170 -8.70 -6.35 15.28
C PRO A 170 -8.15 -7.79 15.23
N GLU A 171 -8.81 -8.76 15.90
CA GLU A 171 -8.40 -10.17 15.88
C GLU A 171 -8.53 -10.80 14.49
N ALA A 172 -9.29 -10.19 13.56
CA ALA A 172 -9.36 -10.65 12.19
C ALA A 172 -8.00 -10.68 11.49
N LEU A 173 -7.06 -9.80 11.90
CA LEU A 173 -5.72 -9.71 11.31
C LEU A 173 -4.82 -10.91 11.64
N ILE A 174 -5.13 -11.64 12.71
CA ILE A 174 -4.35 -12.79 13.19
C ILE A 174 -5.18 -14.08 13.28
N CYS A 175 -6.39 -14.10 12.72
CA CYS A 175 -7.30 -15.26 12.83
C CYS A 175 -6.85 -16.47 12.01
N CYS A 176 -5.81 -16.34 11.18
CA CYS A 176 -5.36 -17.37 10.27
C CYS A 176 -3.85 -17.24 10.00
N ASP A 177 -3.13 -18.37 10.02
CA ASP A 177 -1.68 -18.43 9.73
C ASP A 177 -1.36 -18.17 8.25
N ARG A 178 -2.30 -18.46 7.36
CA ARG A 178 -2.13 -18.38 5.91
C ARG A 178 -3.24 -17.56 5.25
N PRO A 179 -3.23 -16.24 5.44
CA PRO A 179 -4.19 -15.35 4.78
C PRO A 179 -4.03 -15.41 3.25
N LEU A 180 -5.14 -15.33 2.54
CA LEU A 180 -5.20 -15.31 1.08
C LEU A 180 -5.57 -13.92 0.59
N ALA A 181 -4.71 -13.29 -0.22
CA ALA A 181 -5.11 -12.10 -0.95
C ALA A 181 -5.78 -12.48 -2.28
N VAL A 182 -6.93 -11.87 -2.56
CA VAL A 182 -7.62 -12.01 -3.85
C VAL A 182 -7.76 -10.62 -4.46
N VAL A 183 -7.10 -10.38 -5.59
CA VAL A 183 -7.02 -9.07 -6.22
C VAL A 183 -7.29 -9.14 -7.73
N GLY A 184 -7.60 -7.99 -8.34
CA GLY A 184 -7.78 -7.94 -9.78
C GLY A 184 -8.33 -6.62 -10.30
N SER A 185 -8.97 -6.69 -11.48
CA SER A 185 -9.50 -5.56 -12.19
C SER A 185 -10.68 -4.89 -11.46
N ARG A 186 -10.69 -3.56 -11.42
CA ARG A 186 -11.85 -2.78 -10.94
C ARG A 186 -13.06 -2.88 -11.88
N THR A 187 -12.79 -3.17 -13.15
CA THR A 187 -13.78 -3.36 -14.22
C THR A 187 -13.73 -4.78 -14.77
N CYS A 188 -13.74 -5.78 -13.84
CA CYS A 188 -13.75 -7.16 -14.25
C CYS A 188 -15.08 -7.53 -14.92
N ASP A 189 -15.01 -8.47 -15.87
CA ASP A 189 -16.16 -9.13 -16.44
C ASP A 189 -16.74 -10.20 -15.48
N GLU A 190 -17.70 -10.98 -15.96
CA GLU A 190 -18.32 -12.03 -15.16
C GLU A 190 -17.34 -13.17 -14.82
N TYR A 191 -16.40 -13.48 -15.72
CA TYR A 191 -15.36 -14.48 -15.45
C TYR A 191 -14.49 -14.05 -14.25
N GLY A 192 -13.95 -12.83 -14.27
CA GLY A 192 -13.12 -12.33 -13.18
C GLY A 192 -13.87 -12.18 -11.87
N ARG A 193 -15.15 -11.76 -11.93
CA ARG A 193 -16.01 -11.64 -10.75
C ARG A 193 -16.31 -13.00 -10.13
N SER A 194 -16.78 -13.96 -10.95
CA SER A 194 -17.08 -15.30 -10.50
C SER A 194 -15.85 -16.01 -9.95
N THR A 195 -14.70 -15.92 -10.65
CA THR A 195 -13.42 -16.49 -10.18
C THR A 195 -13.05 -15.98 -8.80
N ALA A 196 -13.06 -14.65 -8.59
CA ALA A 196 -12.72 -14.06 -7.29
C ALA A 196 -13.68 -14.49 -6.19
N HIS A 197 -14.98 -14.48 -6.48
CA HIS A 197 -16.03 -14.86 -5.54
C HIS A 197 -15.91 -16.34 -5.13
N GLN A 198 -15.73 -17.25 -6.09
CA GLN A 198 -15.63 -18.68 -5.82
C GLN A 198 -14.38 -19.03 -5.01
N ILE A 199 -13.22 -18.45 -5.36
CA ILE A 199 -11.98 -18.65 -4.61
C ILE A 199 -12.16 -18.16 -3.16
N ALA A 200 -12.73 -16.99 -2.98
CA ALA A 200 -12.92 -16.42 -1.65
C ALA A 200 -13.90 -17.23 -0.79
N ILE A 201 -14.98 -17.75 -1.38
CA ILE A 201 -15.94 -18.64 -0.68
C ILE A 201 -15.25 -19.94 -0.21
N GLN A 202 -14.46 -20.55 -1.10
CA GLN A 202 -13.73 -21.78 -0.78
C GLN A 202 -12.68 -21.55 0.30
N ALA A 203 -11.92 -20.45 0.20
CA ALA A 203 -10.90 -20.10 1.18
C ALA A 203 -11.50 -19.80 2.55
N ALA A 204 -12.50 -18.93 2.60
CA ALA A 204 -13.16 -18.55 3.85
C ALA A 204 -13.89 -19.75 4.49
N GLY A 205 -14.53 -20.62 3.67
CA GLY A 205 -15.18 -21.85 4.16
C GLY A 205 -14.18 -22.85 4.77
N LYS A 206 -12.89 -22.76 4.43
CA LYS A 206 -11.79 -23.51 5.05
C LYS A 206 -11.09 -22.76 6.19
N GLY A 207 -11.61 -21.61 6.61
CA GLY A 207 -11.08 -20.81 7.71
C GLY A 207 -9.95 -19.86 7.33
N HIS A 208 -9.64 -19.68 6.04
CA HIS A 208 -8.64 -18.70 5.60
C HIS A 208 -9.19 -17.28 5.67
N LEU A 209 -8.37 -16.36 6.16
CA LEU A 209 -8.64 -14.94 6.06
C LEU A 209 -8.50 -14.48 4.61
N VAL A 210 -9.53 -13.84 4.06
CA VAL A 210 -9.48 -13.21 2.73
C VAL A 210 -9.09 -11.73 2.87
N VAL A 211 -8.01 -11.33 2.20
CA VAL A 211 -7.51 -9.94 2.21
C VAL A 211 -7.68 -9.33 0.82
N SER A 212 -8.24 -8.13 0.75
CA SER A 212 -8.34 -7.39 -0.52
C SER A 212 -8.36 -5.88 -0.30
N GLY A 213 -8.54 -5.11 -1.37
CA GLY A 213 -8.43 -3.66 -1.33
C GLY A 213 -9.75 -2.91 -1.20
N GLY A 214 -10.89 -3.59 -1.18
CA GLY A 214 -12.21 -2.97 -1.10
C GLY A 214 -12.62 -2.19 -2.34
N ALA A 215 -11.89 -2.29 -3.46
CA ALA A 215 -12.24 -1.64 -4.72
C ALA A 215 -13.49 -2.29 -5.37
N MET A 216 -14.03 -1.65 -6.40
CA MET A 216 -15.07 -2.30 -7.24
C MET A 216 -14.46 -3.50 -7.99
N GLY A 217 -15.32 -4.34 -8.53
CA GLY A 217 -14.94 -5.48 -9.36
C GLY A 217 -14.41 -6.65 -8.53
N THR A 218 -13.20 -7.11 -8.83
CA THR A 218 -12.61 -8.31 -8.23
C THR A 218 -12.52 -8.23 -6.70
N ASP A 219 -12.04 -7.10 -6.14
CA ASP A 219 -11.90 -6.94 -4.70
C ASP A 219 -13.24 -7.08 -3.97
N ALA A 220 -14.28 -6.40 -4.49
CA ALA A 220 -15.63 -6.50 -3.93
C ALA A 220 -16.20 -7.92 -4.04
N ALA A 221 -15.96 -8.61 -5.18
CA ALA A 221 -16.40 -9.98 -5.37
C ALA A 221 -15.72 -10.94 -4.38
N ALA A 222 -14.42 -10.74 -4.11
CA ALA A 222 -13.68 -11.51 -3.12
C ALA A 222 -14.25 -11.32 -1.71
N HIS A 223 -14.50 -10.09 -1.30
CA HIS A 223 -15.10 -9.82 0.02
C HIS A 223 -16.51 -10.43 0.15
N TRP A 224 -17.36 -10.28 -0.88
CA TRP A 224 -18.68 -10.89 -0.89
C TRP A 224 -18.62 -12.42 -0.86
N GLY A 225 -17.64 -13.03 -1.53
CA GLY A 225 -17.41 -14.47 -1.47
C GLY A 225 -17.03 -14.93 -0.06
N ALA A 226 -16.14 -14.21 0.62
CA ALA A 226 -15.76 -14.52 1.99
C ALA A 226 -16.95 -14.42 2.95
N LEU A 227 -17.76 -13.37 2.84
CA LEU A 227 -18.98 -13.18 3.65
C LEU A 227 -20.03 -14.28 3.38
N ALA A 228 -20.15 -14.75 2.14
CA ALA A 228 -21.09 -15.80 1.76
C ALA A 228 -20.71 -17.19 2.31
N ALA A 229 -19.49 -17.40 2.79
CA ALA A 229 -19.05 -18.68 3.36
C ALA A 229 -19.65 -19.00 4.74
N GLY A 230 -20.34 -18.05 5.38
CA GLY A 230 -20.93 -18.22 6.70
C GLY A 230 -19.87 -18.25 7.82
N GLY A 231 -19.52 -17.10 8.36
CA GLY A 231 -18.46 -16.94 9.37
C GLY A 231 -17.05 -16.79 8.79
N GLY A 232 -16.94 -16.57 7.49
CA GLY A 232 -15.68 -16.27 6.82
C GLY A 232 -15.25 -14.83 7.05
N ARG A 233 -14.12 -14.63 7.73
CA ARG A 233 -13.58 -13.30 8.01
C ARG A 233 -12.86 -12.75 6.81
N THR A 234 -13.00 -11.42 6.61
CA THR A 234 -12.27 -10.73 5.54
C THR A 234 -11.77 -9.37 6.01
N VAL A 235 -10.63 -8.94 5.46
CA VAL A 235 -9.98 -7.65 5.79
C VAL A 235 -9.86 -6.82 4.52
N ALA A 236 -10.45 -5.62 4.56
CA ALA A 236 -10.29 -4.62 3.50
C ALA A 236 -9.22 -3.60 3.88
N VAL A 237 -8.22 -3.43 3.01
CA VAL A 237 -7.13 -2.47 3.19
C VAL A 237 -7.41 -1.23 2.37
N PHE A 238 -7.32 -0.03 2.95
CA PHE A 238 -7.64 1.23 2.27
C PHE A 238 -6.38 2.05 1.92
N ALA A 239 -6.47 2.83 0.85
CA ALA A 239 -5.39 3.68 0.36
C ALA A 239 -5.39 5.09 0.94
N GLY A 240 -6.46 5.46 1.62
CA GLY A 240 -6.62 6.69 2.39
C GLY A 240 -7.03 6.37 3.81
N GLY A 241 -7.20 7.39 4.65
CA GLY A 241 -7.71 7.23 6.00
C GLY A 241 -9.16 6.76 6.03
N LEU A 242 -9.56 6.13 7.12
CA LEU A 242 -10.86 5.47 7.24
C LEU A 242 -12.09 6.43 7.27
N LEU A 243 -11.87 7.74 7.40
CA LEU A 243 -12.94 8.73 7.17
C LEU A 243 -13.24 8.92 5.67
N HIS A 244 -12.35 8.45 4.79
CA HIS A 244 -12.47 8.56 3.33
C HIS A 244 -12.49 7.19 2.64
N MET A 245 -13.19 6.24 3.25
CA MET A 245 -13.36 4.92 2.65
C MET A 245 -14.15 5.02 1.34
N GLY A 246 -13.71 4.27 0.34
CA GLY A 246 -14.36 4.25 -0.97
C GLY A 246 -14.06 2.96 -1.73
N PRO A 247 -14.82 2.72 -2.80
CA PRO A 247 -15.87 3.54 -3.39
C PRO A 247 -17.19 3.53 -2.59
N LYS A 248 -17.96 4.61 -2.63
CA LYS A 248 -19.26 4.72 -1.92
C LYS A 248 -20.24 3.58 -2.28
N ARG A 249 -20.17 3.04 -3.49
CA ARG A 249 -20.99 1.89 -3.90
C ARG A 249 -20.75 0.63 -3.05
N ASN A 250 -19.61 0.52 -2.40
CA ASN A 250 -19.25 -0.59 -1.54
C ASN A 250 -19.52 -0.32 -0.04
N SER A 251 -20.21 0.77 0.33
CA SER A 251 -20.48 1.10 1.73
C SER A 251 -21.17 -0.05 2.47
N ARG A 252 -22.20 -0.65 1.86
CA ARG A 252 -22.89 -1.82 2.42
C ARG A 252 -21.95 -3.03 2.57
N LEU A 253 -21.00 -3.22 1.65
CA LEU A 253 -19.99 -4.26 1.78
C LEU A 253 -19.12 -4.02 2.99
N PHE A 254 -18.67 -2.79 3.22
CA PHE A 254 -17.83 -2.44 4.36
C PHE A 254 -18.56 -2.64 5.69
N GLU A 255 -19.83 -2.26 5.77
CA GLU A 255 -20.70 -2.51 6.93
C GLU A 255 -20.85 -4.03 7.21
N ASN A 256 -21.01 -4.85 6.17
CA ASN A 256 -21.11 -6.30 6.33
C ASN A 256 -19.77 -6.94 6.74
N ILE A 257 -18.63 -6.45 6.24
CA ILE A 257 -17.30 -6.91 6.69
C ILE A 257 -17.15 -6.71 8.20
N GLU A 258 -17.53 -5.54 8.69
CA GLU A 258 -17.47 -5.22 10.11
C GLU A 258 -18.45 -6.06 10.94
N ALA A 259 -19.70 -6.18 10.49
CA ALA A 259 -20.74 -6.94 11.16
C ALA A 259 -20.42 -8.44 11.26
N ASP A 260 -19.71 -9.01 10.29
CA ASP A 260 -19.31 -10.43 10.24
C ASP A 260 -17.95 -10.69 10.94
N GLY A 261 -17.48 -9.74 11.74
CA GLY A 261 -16.25 -9.89 12.53
C GLY A 261 -14.95 -9.74 11.73
N GLY A 262 -15.02 -9.14 10.54
CA GLY A 262 -13.86 -8.70 9.76
C GLY A 262 -13.34 -7.33 10.20
N ALA A 263 -12.40 -6.78 9.44
CA ALA A 263 -11.82 -5.46 9.72
C ALA A 263 -11.60 -4.63 8.44
N LEU A 264 -11.70 -3.32 8.64
CA LEU A 264 -11.38 -2.28 7.66
C LEU A 264 -10.12 -1.57 8.14
N ILE A 265 -9.04 -1.60 7.39
CA ILE A 265 -7.75 -1.08 7.87
C ILE A 265 -7.09 -0.09 6.92
N SER A 266 -6.27 0.77 7.47
CA SER A 266 -5.40 1.70 6.74
C SER A 266 -4.07 1.92 7.47
N GLU A 267 -3.01 2.17 6.72
CA GLU A 267 -1.72 2.65 7.25
C GLU A 267 -1.72 4.16 7.52
N LEU A 268 -2.77 4.88 7.13
CA LEU A 268 -2.77 6.35 7.13
C LEU A 268 -3.78 6.91 8.14
N PRO A 269 -3.50 8.08 8.74
CA PRO A 269 -4.41 8.75 9.67
C PRO A 269 -5.83 8.90 9.10
N PRO A 270 -6.88 8.87 9.95
CA PRO A 270 -8.28 8.80 9.52
C PRO A 270 -8.70 9.85 8.49
N GLY A 271 -8.23 11.09 8.61
CA GLY A 271 -8.55 12.19 7.69
C GLY A 271 -7.73 12.24 6.39
N THR A 272 -6.88 11.25 6.12
CA THR A 272 -6.04 11.26 4.92
C THR A 272 -6.85 10.97 3.66
N ILE A 273 -6.83 11.89 2.70
CA ILE A 273 -7.54 11.76 1.42
C ILE A 273 -6.79 10.74 0.53
N PRO A 274 -7.49 9.77 -0.10
CA PRO A 274 -6.88 8.84 -1.02
C PRO A 274 -6.40 9.56 -2.30
N GLU A 275 -5.16 9.27 -2.72
CA GLU A 275 -4.53 9.77 -3.95
C GLU A 275 -4.04 8.60 -4.78
N ALA A 276 -3.88 8.78 -6.11
CA ALA A 276 -3.46 7.72 -7.04
C ALA A 276 -2.21 6.96 -6.54
N ARG A 277 -1.16 7.68 -6.10
CA ARG A 277 0.06 7.07 -5.54
C ARG A 277 -0.19 6.19 -4.32
N ARG A 278 -1.18 6.55 -3.47
CA ARG A 278 -1.49 5.83 -2.22
C ARG A 278 -2.14 4.46 -2.49
N PHE A 279 -2.87 4.31 -3.61
CA PHE A 279 -3.39 3.02 -4.04
C PHE A 279 -2.26 2.03 -4.36
N LEU A 280 -1.19 2.48 -5.02
CA LEU A 280 -0.03 1.64 -5.32
C LEU A 280 0.76 1.31 -4.04
N LEU A 281 0.94 2.29 -3.15
CA LEU A 281 1.61 2.09 -1.87
C LEU A 281 0.84 1.12 -0.96
N ARG A 282 -0.51 1.23 -0.91
CA ARG A 282 -1.36 0.35 -0.12
C ARG A 282 -1.24 -1.13 -0.55
N ASN A 283 -1.05 -1.39 -1.85
CA ASN A 283 -0.98 -2.75 -2.38
C ASN A 283 0.13 -3.59 -1.72
N ARG A 284 1.21 -2.95 -1.23
CA ARG A 284 2.25 -3.64 -0.46
C ARG A 284 1.74 -4.20 0.86
N ILE A 285 0.79 -3.52 1.49
CA ILE A 285 0.18 -4.01 2.74
C ILE A 285 -0.69 -5.25 2.45
N ILE A 286 -1.47 -5.24 1.37
CA ILE A 286 -2.25 -6.42 0.94
C ILE A 286 -1.31 -7.62 0.72
N ALA A 287 -0.22 -7.41 -0.03
CA ALA A 287 0.74 -8.46 -0.32
C ALA A 287 1.48 -8.94 0.93
N ALA A 288 1.82 -8.03 1.85
CA ALA A 288 2.53 -8.38 3.09
C ALA A 288 1.65 -9.18 4.05
N LEU A 289 0.34 -8.85 4.13
CA LEU A 289 -0.62 -9.57 4.97
C LEU A 289 -0.89 -11.00 4.49
N ALA A 290 -0.70 -11.27 3.20
CA ALA A 290 -1.03 -12.57 2.60
C ALA A 290 0.16 -13.54 2.62
N SER A 291 -0.16 -14.84 2.70
CA SER A 291 0.77 -15.94 2.37
C SER A 291 0.73 -16.27 0.89
N ASP A 292 -0.46 -16.28 0.33
CA ASP A 292 -0.72 -16.55 -1.08
C ASP A 292 -1.53 -15.41 -1.70
N ILE A 293 -1.28 -15.09 -2.96
CA ILE A 293 -1.94 -14.00 -3.69
C ILE A 293 -2.54 -14.56 -4.97
N VAL A 294 -3.85 -14.40 -5.14
CA VAL A 294 -4.55 -14.75 -6.37
C VAL A 294 -4.91 -13.50 -7.15
N VAL A 295 -4.45 -13.44 -8.41
CA VAL A 295 -4.88 -12.44 -9.39
C VAL A 295 -5.98 -13.05 -10.25
N ALA A 296 -7.24 -12.76 -9.92
CA ALA A 296 -8.39 -13.37 -10.57
C ALA A 296 -8.64 -12.82 -11.99
N GLN A 297 -8.34 -11.56 -12.23
CA GLN A 297 -8.36 -10.96 -13.57
C GLN A 297 -7.52 -9.68 -13.59
N ALA A 298 -6.68 -9.51 -14.61
CA ALA A 298 -5.90 -8.29 -14.79
C ALA A 298 -5.59 -8.04 -16.26
N ARG A 299 -5.85 -6.81 -16.71
CA ARG A 299 -5.32 -6.30 -17.97
C ARG A 299 -3.83 -5.96 -17.82
N HIS A 300 -3.13 -5.78 -18.93
CA HIS A 300 -1.69 -5.51 -18.98
C HIS A 300 -1.21 -4.35 -18.07
N ARG A 301 -2.06 -3.36 -17.81
CA ARG A 301 -1.76 -2.19 -16.96
C ARG A 301 -2.62 -2.11 -15.70
N SER A 302 -3.09 -3.24 -15.21
CA SER A 302 -3.91 -3.29 -14.00
C SER A 302 -3.08 -3.00 -12.75
N GLY A 303 -3.68 -2.25 -11.78
CA GLY A 303 -3.09 -2.07 -10.46
C GLY A 303 -2.88 -3.36 -9.68
N ALA A 304 -3.61 -4.44 -9.99
CA ALA A 304 -3.43 -5.75 -9.38
C ALA A 304 -2.05 -6.37 -9.68
N LEU A 305 -1.46 -6.03 -10.84
CA LEU A 305 -0.08 -6.47 -11.18
C LEU A 305 0.96 -5.88 -10.22
N ASN A 306 0.70 -4.69 -9.69
CA ASN A 306 1.55 -4.11 -8.65
C ASN A 306 1.48 -4.94 -7.35
N THR A 307 0.30 -5.41 -6.93
CA THR A 307 0.16 -6.31 -5.78
C THR A 307 0.89 -7.64 -6.02
N ALA A 308 0.75 -8.21 -7.22
CA ALA A 308 1.46 -9.42 -7.60
C ALA A 308 2.98 -9.25 -7.55
N ASN A 309 3.52 -8.16 -8.09
CA ASN A 309 4.95 -7.87 -8.02
C ASN A 309 5.43 -7.71 -6.57
N TRP A 310 4.67 -7.03 -5.70
CA TRP A 310 4.97 -6.96 -4.27
C TRP A 310 5.00 -8.37 -3.65
N GLY A 311 4.05 -9.23 -4.03
CA GLY A 311 4.02 -10.62 -3.58
C GLY A 311 5.29 -11.38 -3.93
N VAL A 312 5.72 -11.31 -5.19
CA VAL A 312 6.97 -11.94 -5.66
C VAL A 312 8.18 -11.43 -4.87
N GLU A 313 8.27 -10.11 -4.66
CA GLU A 313 9.39 -9.50 -3.94
C GLU A 313 9.41 -9.86 -2.44
N LEU A 314 8.24 -10.12 -1.85
CA LEU A 314 8.11 -10.58 -0.47
C LEU A 314 8.25 -12.10 -0.32
N GLY A 315 8.45 -12.84 -1.43
CA GLY A 315 8.51 -14.29 -1.43
C GLY A 315 7.15 -14.95 -1.16
N ARG A 316 6.04 -14.26 -1.50
CA ARG A 316 4.70 -14.82 -1.45
C ARG A 316 4.44 -15.65 -2.70
N ARG A 317 3.71 -16.73 -2.56
CA ARG A 317 3.21 -17.49 -3.71
C ARG A 317 2.18 -16.63 -4.44
N VAL A 318 2.34 -16.49 -5.75
CA VAL A 318 1.40 -15.74 -6.59
C VAL A 318 0.79 -16.69 -7.59
N LEU A 319 -0.54 -16.69 -7.69
CA LEU A 319 -1.31 -17.44 -8.67
C LEU A 319 -2.08 -16.46 -9.55
N ALA A 320 -2.24 -16.79 -10.83
CA ALA A 320 -3.01 -15.97 -11.75
C ALA A 320 -3.99 -16.82 -12.55
N ALA A 321 -5.24 -16.36 -12.61
CA ALA A 321 -6.26 -17.00 -13.43
C ALA A 321 -5.95 -16.75 -14.91
N PRO A 322 -5.77 -17.82 -15.75
CA PRO A 322 -5.52 -17.65 -17.17
C PRO A 322 -6.76 -17.11 -17.86
N GLY A 323 -6.61 -16.57 -19.05
CA GLY A 323 -7.72 -16.13 -19.87
C GLY A 323 -7.42 -16.27 -21.35
N ARG A 324 -8.43 -16.02 -22.16
CA ARG A 324 -8.34 -16.12 -23.62
C ARG A 324 -7.27 -15.15 -24.13
N ILE A 325 -6.50 -15.60 -25.11
CA ILE A 325 -5.42 -14.80 -25.72
C ILE A 325 -5.93 -13.70 -26.65
N ASP A 326 -7.18 -13.83 -27.11
CA ASP A 326 -7.87 -12.87 -27.98
C ASP A 326 -8.67 -11.82 -27.22
N GLN A 327 -8.64 -11.85 -25.88
CA GLN A 327 -9.35 -10.91 -25.02
C GLN A 327 -8.39 -10.18 -24.08
N PRO A 328 -8.51 -8.85 -23.93
CA PRO A 328 -7.56 -8.05 -23.15
C PRO A 328 -7.70 -8.21 -21.64
N GLU A 329 -8.82 -8.75 -21.14
CA GLU A 329 -9.19 -8.77 -19.72
C GLU A 329 -8.19 -9.52 -18.85
N ASN A 330 -7.60 -10.62 -19.35
CA ASN A 330 -6.63 -11.45 -18.64
C ASN A 330 -5.20 -11.35 -19.19
N THR A 331 -4.90 -10.41 -20.08
CA THR A 331 -3.55 -10.28 -20.66
C THR A 331 -2.46 -10.07 -19.61
N GLY A 332 -2.78 -9.38 -18.50
CA GLY A 332 -1.88 -9.21 -17.37
C GLY A 332 -1.65 -10.51 -16.59
N CYS A 333 -2.70 -11.32 -16.37
CA CYS A 333 -2.58 -12.63 -15.74
C CYS A 333 -1.74 -13.58 -16.61
N ASN A 334 -2.05 -13.68 -17.90
CA ASN A 334 -1.29 -14.50 -18.85
C ASN A 334 0.19 -14.07 -18.90
N ARG A 335 0.47 -12.79 -18.81
CA ARG A 335 1.83 -12.25 -18.75
C ARG A 335 2.56 -12.65 -17.47
N LEU A 336 1.93 -12.54 -16.29
CA LEU A 336 2.53 -12.99 -15.03
C LEU A 336 2.90 -14.45 -15.07
N ILE A 337 2.04 -15.31 -15.63
CA ILE A 337 2.29 -16.74 -15.83
C ILE A 337 3.46 -16.95 -16.79
N HIS A 338 3.46 -16.27 -17.94
CA HIS A 338 4.50 -16.39 -18.95
C HIS A 338 5.87 -15.94 -18.42
N GLU A 339 5.92 -14.89 -17.60
CA GLU A 339 7.15 -14.37 -16.99
C GLU A 339 7.63 -15.21 -15.77
N GLY A 340 6.91 -16.29 -15.41
CA GLY A 340 7.22 -17.09 -14.23
C GLY A 340 7.04 -16.35 -12.89
N LYS A 341 6.30 -15.25 -12.89
CA LYS A 341 5.98 -14.45 -11.70
C LYS A 341 4.75 -14.95 -10.96
N ALA A 342 3.93 -15.75 -11.63
CA ALA A 342 2.77 -16.39 -11.05
C ALA A 342 2.61 -17.82 -11.56
N GLU A 343 2.16 -18.70 -10.69
CA GLU A 343 1.69 -20.02 -11.05
C GLU A 343 0.32 -19.91 -11.74
N LEU A 344 0.03 -20.81 -12.65
CA LEU A 344 -1.28 -20.89 -13.28
C LEU A 344 -2.31 -21.38 -12.26
N LEU A 345 -3.40 -20.63 -12.07
CA LEU A 345 -4.53 -21.06 -11.27
C LEU A 345 -5.34 -22.10 -12.06
N LEU A 346 -5.38 -23.34 -11.59
CA LEU A 346 -6.02 -24.45 -12.29
C LEU A 346 -7.54 -24.49 -12.13
N SER A 347 -8.05 -24.08 -10.97
CA SER A 347 -9.48 -24.11 -10.65
C SER A 347 -9.86 -22.96 -9.71
N ALA A 348 -11.08 -22.46 -9.84
CA ALA A 348 -11.66 -21.51 -8.89
C ALA A 348 -12.48 -22.20 -7.79
N THR A 349 -12.90 -23.44 -8.00
CA THR A 349 -13.73 -24.22 -7.08
C THR A 349 -12.97 -25.31 -6.33
N ASP A 350 -11.88 -25.78 -6.91
CA ASP A 350 -10.94 -26.69 -6.25
C ASP A 350 -9.62 -25.93 -6.01
N ILE A 351 -9.45 -25.44 -4.79
CA ILE A 351 -8.29 -24.65 -4.36
C ILE A 351 -7.46 -25.40 -3.31
N GLN A 352 -7.44 -26.74 -3.34
CA GLN A 352 -6.68 -27.56 -2.40
C GLN A 352 -5.18 -27.22 -2.43
N ASP A 353 -4.65 -26.85 -3.59
CA ASP A 353 -3.26 -26.39 -3.74
C ASP A 353 -2.96 -25.10 -2.98
N ILE A 354 -3.98 -24.27 -2.72
CA ILE A 354 -3.84 -22.99 -2.00
C ILE A 354 -4.23 -23.19 -0.53
N CYS A 355 -5.37 -23.85 -0.29
CA CYS A 355 -5.99 -24.01 1.02
C CYS A 355 -6.06 -25.50 1.37
N HIS A 356 -5.08 -26.00 2.13
CA HIS A 356 -4.96 -27.44 2.41
C HIS A 356 -5.92 -27.94 3.49
N THR A 357 -6.06 -27.16 4.59
CA THR A 357 -6.88 -27.54 5.76
C THR A 357 -7.56 -26.32 6.34
N ALA A 358 -8.62 -26.54 7.11
CA ALA A 358 -9.21 -25.48 7.93
C ALA A 358 -8.20 -24.98 8.96
N HIS A 359 -8.15 -23.67 9.16
CA HIS A 359 -7.29 -23.01 10.13
C HIS A 359 -8.11 -22.65 11.37
N ALA A 360 -7.63 -23.05 12.55
CA ALA A 360 -8.17 -22.55 13.79
C ALA A 360 -7.77 -21.06 13.96
N PRO A 361 -8.67 -20.21 14.51
CA PRO A 361 -8.30 -18.85 14.84
C PRO A 361 -7.13 -18.83 15.81
N ILE A 362 -6.13 -17.99 15.57
CA ILE A 362 -5.07 -17.70 16.53
C ILE A 362 -5.70 -16.78 17.58
N HIS A 363 -6.00 -17.32 18.75
CA HIS A 363 -6.40 -16.48 19.87
C HIS A 363 -5.15 -15.92 20.54
N PRO A 364 -5.05 -14.59 20.76
CA PRO A 364 -4.00 -14.05 21.61
C PRO A 364 -4.13 -14.71 22.99
N ASP A 365 -3.02 -15.27 23.45
CA ASP A 365 -2.96 -16.01 24.71
C ASP A 365 -3.46 -15.12 25.86
N LYS A 366 -4.58 -15.46 26.48
CA LYS A 366 -5.14 -14.76 27.65
C LYS A 366 -4.28 -14.97 28.91
N SER A 367 -3.14 -15.66 28.80
CA SER A 367 -2.31 -16.07 29.93
C SER A 367 -1.40 -15.00 30.54
N VAL A 368 -1.40 -13.75 30.05
CA VAL A 368 -0.50 -12.67 30.56
C VAL A 368 -1.20 -11.73 31.57
N GLN A 369 -2.44 -11.96 31.98
CA GLN A 369 -3.11 -11.11 32.98
C GLN A 369 -3.52 -11.84 34.26
N GLN A 370 -2.74 -12.77 34.80
CA GLN A 370 -2.88 -13.19 36.18
C GLN A 370 -1.53 -13.53 36.78
N GLY A 371 -0.84 -12.52 37.24
CA GLY A 371 0.40 -12.61 37.98
C GLY A 371 0.43 -11.64 39.14
N THR A 372 -0.45 -11.83 40.14
CA THR A 372 -0.20 -11.39 41.52
C THR A 372 -0.93 -12.31 42.48
N GLY A 373 -0.18 -13.04 43.26
CA GLY A 373 -0.59 -13.41 44.60
C GLY A 373 -0.78 -14.89 44.89
N VAL A 374 0.10 -15.34 45.74
CA VAL A 374 -0.06 -16.33 46.82
C VAL A 374 0.47 -17.74 46.54
N SER A 375 1.59 -17.96 47.18
CA SER A 375 2.23 -19.20 47.61
C SER A 375 1.29 -20.22 48.22
N ALA A 376 1.39 -21.49 47.81
CA ALA A 376 1.15 -22.66 48.67
C ALA A 376 1.98 -23.82 48.13
N LYS A 377 2.64 -24.48 49.09
CA LYS A 377 3.60 -25.57 48.99
C LYS A 377 2.98 -26.91 48.49
N PRO A 378 3.82 -27.86 48.07
CA PRO A 378 3.42 -29.07 47.38
C PRO A 378 3.05 -30.21 48.36
N THR A 379 2.16 -31.09 47.94
CA THR A 379 2.03 -32.46 48.48
C THR A 379 2.30 -33.44 47.34
N GLU A 380 3.26 -34.34 47.64
CA GLU A 380 3.59 -35.56 46.90
C GLU A 380 2.40 -36.53 46.94
N ASP A 381 2.16 -37.27 45.84
CA ASP A 381 2.01 -38.73 45.89
C ASP A 381 1.89 -39.33 44.47
N HIS A 382 2.78 -40.26 44.18
CA HIS A 382 2.74 -41.58 43.48
C HIS A 382 1.68 -41.85 42.40
N GLU A 383 1.98 -42.35 41.22
CA GLU A 383 2.55 -43.61 40.76
C GLU A 383 2.45 -43.78 39.23
N ASN A 384 3.50 -44.22 38.63
CA ASN A 384 3.61 -45.17 37.51
C ASN A 384 2.53 -45.30 36.45
N HIS A 385 2.89 -44.95 35.18
CA HIS A 385 2.79 -45.94 34.09
C HIS A 385 3.79 -45.65 32.97
N ARG A 386 4.70 -46.63 32.80
CA ARG A 386 5.67 -46.77 31.75
C ARG A 386 4.98 -47.21 30.47
N ALA A 387 5.16 -46.46 29.37
CA ALA A 387 4.94 -46.99 28.01
C ALA A 387 6.03 -46.47 27.09
N SER A 388 6.75 -47.40 26.54
CA SER A 388 7.85 -47.46 25.63
C SER A 388 7.86 -46.43 24.50
N ARG A 389 8.97 -45.68 24.40
CA ARG A 389 9.40 -44.97 23.20
C ARG A 389 10.34 -45.86 22.39
N GLN A 390 10.04 -46.15 21.14
CA GLN A 390 10.99 -46.65 20.15
C GLN A 390 11.76 -45.50 19.52
N PRO A 391 13.04 -45.69 19.17
CA PRO A 391 13.91 -44.62 18.70
C PRO A 391 13.74 -44.39 17.19
N THR A 392 13.64 -43.13 16.81
CA THR A 392 13.70 -42.66 15.41
C THR A 392 15.12 -42.84 14.88
N GLN A 393 15.23 -43.52 13.75
CA GLN A 393 16.44 -43.73 12.97
C GLN A 393 16.99 -42.40 12.45
N ARG A 394 18.26 -42.15 12.70
CA ARG A 394 19.06 -41.09 12.08
C ARG A 394 19.43 -41.52 10.67
N ILE A 395 19.19 -40.64 9.69
CA ILE A 395 19.70 -40.76 8.31
C ILE A 395 21.15 -40.22 8.33
N PRO A 396 22.15 -40.96 7.78
CA PRO A 396 23.51 -40.49 7.69
C PRO A 396 23.73 -39.47 6.56
N PRO A 397 24.79 -38.64 6.60
CA PRO A 397 25.09 -37.67 5.54
C PRO A 397 25.65 -38.38 4.30
N LEU A 398 25.25 -37.87 3.13
CA LEU A 398 25.79 -38.30 1.83
C LEU A 398 27.19 -37.69 1.62
N ASP A 399 28.16 -38.56 1.42
CA ASP A 399 29.51 -38.24 0.99
C ASP A 399 29.52 -37.69 -0.46
N SER A 400 30.24 -36.59 -0.61
CA SER A 400 30.69 -36.08 -1.90
C SER A 400 31.84 -36.94 -2.41
N ASP A 401 31.70 -37.58 -3.57
CA ASP A 401 32.74 -37.84 -4.58
C ASP A 401 32.26 -38.79 -5.65
N HIS A 402 31.86 -38.27 -6.80
CA HIS A 402 32.02 -38.94 -8.09
C HIS A 402 32.01 -37.91 -9.25
N PRO A 403 32.90 -38.08 -10.24
CA PRO A 403 33.19 -37.06 -11.25
C PRO A 403 32.17 -37.10 -12.40
N ILE A 404 31.85 -35.88 -12.86
CA ILE A 404 30.99 -35.61 -14.01
C ILE A 404 31.72 -36.04 -15.28
N GLN A 405 31.19 -37.02 -15.98
CA GLN A 405 31.59 -37.36 -17.37
C GLN A 405 30.96 -36.36 -18.35
N THR A 406 31.83 -35.66 -19.06
CA THR A 406 31.53 -34.80 -20.19
C THR A 406 31.10 -35.63 -21.41
N ILE A 407 29.88 -35.42 -21.88
CA ILE A 407 29.47 -35.95 -23.19
C ILE A 407 29.57 -34.83 -24.21
N HIS A 408 30.48 -35.05 -25.20
CA HIS A 408 30.68 -34.21 -26.37
C HIS A 408 29.58 -34.41 -27.40
N GLY A 409 29.05 -33.32 -27.94
CA GLY A 409 28.87 -33.08 -29.35
C GLY A 409 27.68 -33.71 -30.08
N SER A 410 26.70 -32.86 -30.43
CA SER A 410 26.16 -32.88 -31.77
C SER A 410 25.64 -31.51 -32.16
N GLN A 411 26.18 -31.05 -33.26
CA GLN A 411 25.92 -29.79 -33.94
C GLN A 411 24.49 -29.75 -34.50
N LEU A 412 23.81 -28.62 -34.30
CA LEU A 412 22.62 -28.22 -35.04
C LEU A 412 23.00 -27.10 -36.03
N PRO A 413 22.47 -27.10 -37.26
CA PRO A 413 22.91 -26.20 -38.30
C PRO A 413 22.31 -24.79 -38.16
N SER A 414 23.18 -23.81 -38.36
CA SER A 414 22.87 -22.41 -38.50
C SER A 414 22.11 -22.11 -39.79
N THR A 415 20.88 -21.66 -39.71
CA THR A 415 20.18 -21.03 -40.83
C THR A 415 20.23 -19.50 -40.68
N THR A 416 21.08 -18.93 -41.47
CA THR A 416 21.26 -17.49 -41.72
C THR A 416 20.05 -16.96 -42.48
N PHE A 417 19.23 -16.11 -41.91
CA PHE A 417 18.25 -15.33 -42.65
C PHE A 417 18.90 -14.01 -43.10
N LYS A 418 19.09 -13.91 -44.39
CA LYS A 418 19.50 -12.70 -45.09
C LYS A 418 18.41 -11.66 -45.07
N GLN A 419 18.73 -10.47 -44.58
CA GLN A 419 17.95 -9.25 -44.81
C GLN A 419 18.00 -8.88 -46.29
N SER A 420 16.87 -8.81 -46.96
CA SER A 420 16.74 -8.12 -48.27
C SER A 420 16.19 -6.70 -48.00
N ARG A 421 17.08 -5.72 -48.24
CA ARG A 421 16.72 -4.35 -48.57
C ARG A 421 16.21 -4.33 -49.99
N THR A 422 15.03 -3.86 -50.27
CA THR A 422 14.54 -3.09 -51.42
C THR A 422 13.07 -2.82 -51.24
N ASP A 423 12.68 -1.56 -51.03
CA ASP A 423 11.83 -0.73 -51.86
C ASP A 423 11.47 0.56 -51.11
N ARG A 424 12.40 1.47 -51.14
CA ARG A 424 12.09 2.90 -51.08
C ARG A 424 12.44 3.43 -52.46
N ASP A 425 11.40 3.85 -53.18
CA ASP A 425 11.42 4.85 -54.23
C ASP A 425 10.34 4.55 -55.26
N ARG A 426 9.22 5.23 -55.12
CA ARG A 426 8.33 5.68 -56.21
C ARG A 426 7.00 6.14 -55.65
N LEU A 427 6.91 7.43 -55.47
CA LEU A 427 5.74 8.23 -55.80
C LEU A 427 5.91 9.63 -55.22
N SER A 428 6.80 10.39 -55.86
CA SER A 428 6.75 11.85 -55.87
C SER A 428 6.25 12.24 -57.26
N ALA A 429 5.09 12.85 -57.36
CA ALA A 429 4.78 13.95 -58.29
C ALA A 429 3.25 14.21 -58.38
N ARG A 430 2.95 15.49 -58.33
CA ARG A 430 1.68 16.18 -58.62
C ARG A 430 0.71 16.29 -57.43
N SER A 431 0.40 17.53 -56.91
CA SER A 431 0.10 18.70 -57.68
C SER A 431 0.24 19.98 -56.81
N LYS A 432 0.82 21.01 -57.43
CA LYS A 432 0.70 22.42 -56.99
C LYS A 432 -0.76 22.88 -57.20
N GLY A 433 -1.34 23.58 -56.25
CA GLY A 433 -2.58 24.28 -56.46
C GLY A 433 -3.16 24.96 -55.21
N LYS A 434 -2.93 26.30 -55.17
CA LYS A 434 -3.74 27.37 -54.53
C LYS A 434 -3.85 27.42 -52.99
N LYS A 435 -3.20 28.45 -52.48
CA LYS A 435 -3.55 29.18 -51.27
C LYS A 435 -4.98 29.71 -51.42
N ASP A 436 -5.82 29.36 -50.47
CA ASP A 436 -6.95 30.20 -50.06
C ASP A 436 -7.04 30.20 -48.55
N SER A 437 -6.90 31.41 -48.03
CA SER A 437 -7.06 31.82 -46.65
C SER A 437 -8.54 31.82 -46.33
N SER A 438 -9.02 30.90 -45.45
CA SER A 438 -10.22 31.12 -44.69
C SER A 438 -10.16 30.24 -43.44
N THR A 439 -9.88 30.88 -42.34
CA THR A 439 -10.12 30.41 -40.98
C THR A 439 -11.59 30.08 -40.82
N PRO A 440 -11.98 28.89 -40.43
CA PRO A 440 -13.38 28.66 -40.03
C PRO A 440 -13.61 29.29 -38.65
N PRO A 441 -14.77 29.86 -38.41
CA PRO A 441 -15.12 30.52 -37.17
C PRO A 441 -15.21 29.51 -36.03
N SER A 442 -14.56 29.81 -34.91
CA SER A 442 -14.73 29.15 -33.62
C SER A 442 -16.20 29.22 -33.24
N ASN A 443 -16.83 28.08 -33.08
CA ASN A 443 -18.19 27.96 -32.58
C ASN A 443 -18.18 27.97 -31.05
N PRO A 444 -18.61 29.06 -30.39
CA PRO A 444 -18.54 29.15 -28.92
C PRO A 444 -19.56 28.28 -28.18
N ALA A 445 -20.41 27.55 -28.91
CA ALA A 445 -21.52 26.79 -28.31
C ALA A 445 -21.15 25.36 -27.92
N MET A 446 -19.97 24.84 -28.27
CA MET A 446 -19.55 23.49 -27.88
C MET A 446 -18.71 23.41 -26.58
N ASP A 447 -18.27 24.55 -26.05
CA ASP A 447 -17.45 24.58 -24.84
C ASP A 447 -18.25 24.53 -23.52
N HIS A 448 -19.57 24.59 -23.58
CA HIS A 448 -20.45 24.61 -22.39
C HIS A 448 -21.22 23.31 -22.10
N GLU A 449 -21.19 22.29 -22.96
CA GLU A 449 -21.90 21.02 -22.69
C GLU A 449 -21.19 20.06 -21.75
N TRP A 450 -19.96 20.31 -21.38
CA TRP A 450 -19.18 19.43 -20.52
C TRP A 450 -19.35 19.65 -19.03
N GLU A 451 -19.91 20.80 -18.62
CA GLU A 451 -20.08 21.15 -17.20
C GLU A 451 -21.19 20.34 -16.53
N LYS A 452 -21.91 19.50 -17.28
CA LYS A 452 -23.12 18.81 -16.80
C LYS A 452 -23.03 17.31 -16.60
N ALA A 453 -21.90 16.69 -16.93
CA ALA A 453 -21.74 15.23 -16.77
C ALA A 453 -20.83 14.89 -15.59
N GLY A 454 -21.38 14.82 -14.40
CA GLY A 454 -20.71 14.33 -13.19
C GLY A 454 -20.76 15.31 -12.03
N ASP A 455 -21.34 14.88 -10.93
CA ASP A 455 -21.69 15.63 -9.73
C ASP A 455 -20.48 16.14 -8.86
N GLU A 456 -19.28 16.26 -9.43
CA GLU A 456 -18.13 16.91 -8.84
C GLU A 456 -17.46 17.84 -9.86
N ARG A 457 -17.60 19.15 -9.66
CA ARG A 457 -16.94 20.17 -10.49
C ARG A 457 -15.42 19.99 -10.49
N LEU A 458 -14.80 20.00 -11.68
CA LEU A 458 -13.35 20.05 -11.84
C LEU A 458 -12.80 21.33 -11.22
N THR A 459 -11.64 21.23 -10.57
CA THR A 459 -10.91 22.41 -10.12
C THR A 459 -10.35 23.17 -11.34
N LYS A 460 -10.14 24.48 -11.21
CA LYS A 460 -9.53 25.30 -12.25
C LYS A 460 -8.20 24.71 -12.77
N ALA A 461 -7.39 24.10 -11.89
CA ALA A 461 -6.14 23.46 -12.27
C ALA A 461 -6.36 22.17 -13.07
N GLU A 462 -7.32 21.33 -12.71
CA GLU A 462 -7.69 20.12 -13.46
C GLU A 462 -8.22 20.45 -14.84
N THR A 463 -9.09 21.46 -14.92
CA THR A 463 -9.61 21.96 -16.21
C THR A 463 -8.48 22.43 -17.12
N THR A 464 -7.55 23.21 -16.59
CA THR A 464 -6.39 23.70 -17.35
C THR A 464 -5.54 22.54 -17.92
N VAL A 465 -5.23 21.55 -17.09
CA VAL A 465 -4.47 20.37 -17.52
C VAL A 465 -5.22 19.56 -18.57
N LEU A 466 -6.51 19.31 -18.36
CA LEU A 466 -7.35 18.55 -19.31
C LEU A 466 -7.46 19.24 -20.67
N VAL A 467 -7.63 20.55 -20.69
CA VAL A 467 -7.69 21.36 -21.92
C VAL A 467 -6.33 21.29 -22.65
N ALA A 468 -5.22 21.40 -21.93
CA ALA A 468 -3.89 21.31 -22.54
C ALA A 468 -3.63 19.93 -23.17
N ILE A 469 -4.06 18.83 -22.51
CA ILE A 469 -3.96 17.47 -23.05
C ILE A 469 -4.78 17.34 -24.33
N ARG A 470 -6.03 17.78 -24.34
CA ARG A 470 -6.92 17.71 -25.50
C ARG A 470 -6.43 18.52 -26.68
N ASN A 471 -5.95 19.73 -26.43
CA ASN A 471 -5.38 20.56 -27.48
C ASN A 471 -4.13 19.91 -28.10
N CYS A 472 -3.25 19.35 -27.28
CA CYS A 472 -2.09 18.62 -27.76
C CYS A 472 -2.48 17.38 -28.57
N GLN A 473 -3.44 16.61 -28.07
CA GLN A 473 -3.92 15.39 -28.73
C GLN A 473 -4.53 15.66 -30.10
N ARG A 474 -5.25 16.80 -30.27
CA ARG A 474 -5.82 17.21 -31.56
C ARG A 474 -4.78 17.67 -32.57
N GLN A 475 -3.67 18.25 -32.13
CA GLN A 475 -2.66 18.86 -33.01
C GLN A 475 -1.47 17.93 -33.29
N ASN A 476 -0.97 17.25 -32.28
CA ASN A 476 0.32 16.55 -32.32
C ASN A 476 0.26 15.11 -31.76
N GLY A 477 -0.93 14.61 -31.42
CA GLY A 477 -1.11 13.34 -30.70
C GLY A 477 -0.95 13.48 -29.18
N PRO A 478 -1.14 12.39 -28.43
CA PRO A 478 -1.11 12.42 -26.98
C PRO A 478 0.27 12.80 -26.42
N PRO A 479 0.37 13.83 -25.55
CA PRO A 479 1.64 14.29 -25.04
C PRO A 479 2.24 13.34 -24.02
N MET A 480 3.56 13.20 -23.99
CA MET A 480 4.26 12.61 -22.85
C MET A 480 4.15 13.55 -21.62
N THR A 481 4.19 12.98 -20.41
CA THR A 481 4.08 13.75 -19.15
C THR A 481 5.10 14.91 -19.08
N GLY A 482 6.33 14.68 -19.56
CA GLY A 482 7.38 15.72 -19.62
C GLY A 482 7.05 16.83 -20.61
N GLN A 483 6.51 16.51 -21.78
CA GLN A 483 6.08 17.47 -22.80
C GLN A 483 4.90 18.30 -22.33
N LEU A 484 3.93 17.67 -21.64
CA LEU A 484 2.77 18.35 -21.07
C LEU A 484 3.20 19.40 -20.04
N ARG A 485 4.22 19.13 -19.23
CA ARG A 485 4.77 20.10 -18.28
C ARG A 485 5.35 21.33 -18.98
N VAL A 486 6.11 21.13 -20.06
CA VAL A 486 6.69 22.23 -20.86
C VAL A 486 5.59 23.06 -21.54
N LEU A 487 4.58 22.39 -22.08
CA LEU A 487 3.40 23.05 -22.70
C LEU A 487 2.66 23.93 -21.70
N LEU A 488 2.41 23.44 -20.49
CA LEU A 488 1.74 24.20 -19.43
C LEU A 488 2.58 25.39 -18.95
N ALA A 489 3.90 25.22 -18.83
CA ALA A 489 4.83 26.30 -18.47
C ALA A 489 4.84 27.41 -19.54
N ASN A 490 4.82 27.05 -20.83
CA ASN A 490 4.75 28.00 -21.96
C ASN A 490 3.41 28.76 -22.01
N GLN A 491 2.35 28.21 -21.39
CA GLN A 491 1.04 28.86 -21.24
C GLN A 491 0.93 29.68 -19.92
N GLY A 492 2.03 29.86 -19.19
CA GLY A 492 2.06 30.61 -17.95
C GLY A 492 1.62 29.80 -16.71
N HIS A 493 1.50 28.45 -16.83
CA HIS A 493 1.12 27.56 -15.75
C HIS A 493 2.33 26.72 -15.30
N GLU A 494 3.20 27.29 -14.47
CA GLU A 494 4.30 26.53 -13.88
C GLU A 494 3.81 25.51 -12.84
N LEU A 495 3.82 24.25 -13.22
CA LEU A 495 3.49 23.14 -12.33
C LEU A 495 4.75 22.32 -11.99
N SER A 496 4.97 22.05 -10.71
CA SER A 496 5.97 21.06 -10.30
C SER A 496 5.55 19.67 -10.84
N VAL A 497 6.52 18.79 -11.09
CA VAL A 497 6.25 17.41 -11.54
C VAL A 497 5.27 16.72 -10.59
N ARG A 498 5.45 16.91 -9.29
CA ARG A 498 4.55 16.35 -8.25
C ARG A 498 3.12 16.87 -8.40
N LYS A 499 2.93 18.17 -8.64
CA LYS A 499 1.59 18.77 -8.80
C LYS A 499 0.92 18.31 -10.08
N LEU A 500 1.67 18.25 -11.19
CA LEU A 500 1.16 17.73 -12.46
C LEU A 500 0.72 16.26 -12.32
N MET A 501 1.54 15.40 -11.72
CA MET A 501 1.19 13.99 -11.49
C MET A 501 -0.03 13.84 -10.58
N GLN A 502 -0.19 14.71 -9.58
CA GLN A 502 -1.37 14.74 -8.73
C GLN A 502 -2.64 15.06 -9.52
N LEU A 503 -2.58 16.07 -10.39
CA LEU A 503 -3.72 16.48 -11.23
C LEU A 503 -4.07 15.40 -12.27
N LEU A 504 -3.05 14.79 -12.90
CA LEU A 504 -3.25 13.68 -13.83
C LEU A 504 -3.90 12.48 -13.15
N GLY A 505 -3.43 12.12 -11.95
CA GLY A 505 -4.05 11.04 -11.16
C GLY A 505 -5.50 11.33 -10.76
N SER A 506 -5.83 12.58 -10.43
CA SER A 506 -7.21 12.99 -10.16
C SER A 506 -8.10 12.86 -11.40
N LEU A 507 -7.62 13.31 -12.55
CA LEU A 507 -8.34 13.20 -13.83
C LEU A 507 -8.49 11.75 -14.31
N GLU A 508 -7.46 10.90 -14.05
CA GLU A 508 -7.49 9.47 -14.36
C GLU A 508 -8.52 8.72 -13.50
N ILE A 509 -8.59 9.02 -12.21
CA ILE A 509 -9.61 8.45 -11.30
C ILE A 509 -11.02 8.80 -11.76
N ARG A 510 -11.21 9.98 -12.34
CA ARG A 510 -12.49 10.44 -12.90
C ARG A 510 -12.76 9.88 -14.31
N GLY A 511 -11.82 9.13 -14.89
CA GLY A 511 -11.93 8.56 -16.23
C GLY A 511 -11.85 9.60 -17.36
N LEU A 512 -11.31 10.78 -17.09
CA LEU A 512 -11.18 11.88 -18.06
C LEU A 512 -9.85 11.85 -18.81
N VAL A 513 -8.86 11.15 -18.28
CA VAL A 513 -7.59 10.87 -18.95
C VAL A 513 -7.14 9.43 -18.65
N SER A 514 -6.30 8.88 -19.53
CA SER A 514 -5.56 7.63 -19.28
C SER A 514 -4.07 7.83 -19.58
N LEU A 515 -3.22 7.13 -18.83
CA LEU A 515 -1.78 7.10 -19.08
C LEU A 515 -1.45 5.88 -19.95
N GLN A 516 -1.03 6.10 -21.19
CA GLN A 516 -0.71 5.06 -22.17
C GLN A 516 0.72 5.22 -22.66
N ASP A 517 1.60 4.23 -22.41
CA ASP A 517 3.04 4.21 -22.81
C ASP A 517 3.84 5.48 -22.45
N GLY A 518 3.52 6.08 -21.29
CA GLY A 518 4.11 7.34 -20.85
C GLY A 518 3.46 8.59 -21.47
N CYS A 519 2.50 8.41 -22.39
CA CYS A 519 1.68 9.48 -22.95
C CYS A 519 0.38 9.64 -22.15
N VAL A 520 -0.12 10.86 -22.12
CA VAL A 520 -1.39 11.21 -21.47
C VAL A 520 -2.46 11.37 -22.53
N VAL A 521 -3.50 10.51 -22.49
CA VAL A 521 -4.62 10.50 -23.43
C VAL A 521 -5.84 11.04 -22.72
N ALA A 522 -6.51 12.05 -23.28
CA ALA A 522 -7.83 12.48 -22.84
C ALA A 522 -8.88 11.47 -23.31
N GLU A 523 -9.72 11.04 -22.40
CA GLU A 523 -10.84 10.15 -22.68
C GLU A 523 -12.12 10.99 -22.90
N ASP A 524 -12.94 10.61 -23.88
CA ASP A 524 -14.25 11.21 -24.02
C ASP A 524 -15.19 10.63 -22.94
N PRO A 525 -16.01 11.47 -22.29
CA PRO A 525 -17.00 10.97 -21.34
C PRO A 525 -17.91 9.98 -22.08
N LYS A 526 -17.93 8.73 -21.62
CA LYS A 526 -18.84 7.72 -22.16
C LYS A 526 -20.26 8.19 -21.91
N THR A 527 -21.00 8.43 -22.99
CA THR A 527 -22.46 8.67 -23.05
C THR A 527 -23.22 7.58 -22.31
#